data_af8a42199720c89d1188367cb34b0242
#
_entry.id   af8a42199720c89d1188367cb34b0242
#
_cell.length_a   1.000
_cell.length_b   1.000
_cell.length_c   1.000
_cell.angle_alpha   90.00
_cell.angle_beta   90.00
_cell.angle_gamma   90.00
#
_symmetry.space_group_name_H-M   'P 1'
#
loop_
_entity.id
_entity.type
_entity.pdbx_description
1 polymer ?
#
loop_
_entity_poly.entity_id
_entity_poly.type
_entity_poly.pdbx_seq_one_letter_code
_entity_poly.pdbx_strand_id
1 'polypeptide(L)'
;MKEVVVLTFALLSMGSVQAAQDPEAVFNRSCGMCHNGQLPTAPKKGDAAAWQPRLAQGTDTLVKHVTEGFNAMPARGLCMDCTAEDYKAVIDWMSK
;
A
#
# COMPACT_ATOMS: atom_id res chain seq x y z
N MET A 1 -9.42 -6.47 -58.93
CA MET A 1 -9.96 -6.85 -57.60
C MET A 1 -9.02 -6.33 -56.54
N LYS A 2 -9.49 -5.36 -55.82
CA LYS A 2 -8.71 -4.82 -54.68
C LYS A 2 -9.17 -5.52 -53.43
N GLU A 3 -8.32 -6.34 -52.90
CA GLU A 3 -8.57 -6.90 -51.59
C GLU A 3 -8.34 -5.84 -50.51
N VAL A 4 -9.40 -5.49 -49.82
CA VAL A 4 -9.32 -4.60 -48.68
C VAL A 4 -8.94 -5.46 -47.47
N VAL A 5 -7.68 -5.39 -47.10
CA VAL A 5 -7.24 -5.97 -45.84
C VAL A 5 -7.71 -5.05 -44.73
N VAL A 6 -8.81 -5.41 -44.08
CA VAL A 6 -9.24 -4.73 -42.87
C VAL A 6 -8.35 -5.23 -41.74
N LEU A 7 -7.33 -4.44 -41.43
CA LEU A 7 -6.57 -4.64 -40.18
C LEU A 7 -7.48 -4.25 -39.02
N THR A 8 -8.09 -5.24 -38.43
CA THR A 8 -8.80 -5.05 -37.17
C THR A 8 -7.76 -4.85 -36.09
N PHE A 9 -7.50 -3.60 -35.74
CA PHE A 9 -6.78 -3.31 -34.51
C PHE A 9 -7.65 -3.72 -33.34
N ALA A 10 -7.36 -4.89 -32.77
CA ALA A 10 -7.87 -5.22 -31.46
C ALA A 10 -7.19 -4.29 -30.47
N LEU A 11 -7.88 -3.24 -30.07
CA LEU A 11 -7.53 -2.46 -28.90
C LEU A 11 -7.69 -3.37 -27.69
N LEU A 12 -6.62 -4.03 -27.31
CA LEU A 12 -6.49 -4.59 -25.98
C LEU A 12 -6.46 -3.40 -25.02
N SER A 13 -7.63 -3.03 -24.51
CA SER A 13 -7.69 -2.18 -23.34
C SER A 13 -7.18 -3.02 -22.17
N MET A 14 -5.88 -3.01 -22.00
CA MET A 14 -5.30 -3.41 -20.73
C MET A 14 -5.80 -2.41 -19.72
N GLY A 15 -6.72 -2.84 -18.84
CA GLY A 15 -7.06 -2.06 -17.67
C GLY A 15 -5.74 -1.61 -17.03
N SER A 16 -5.58 -0.30 -16.87
CA SER A 16 -4.40 0.24 -16.25
C SER A 16 -4.35 -0.25 -14.81
N VAL A 17 -3.53 -1.28 -14.57
CA VAL A 17 -3.12 -1.61 -13.21
C VAL A 17 -2.19 -0.47 -12.81
N GLN A 18 -2.73 0.48 -12.04
CA GLN A 18 -1.88 1.50 -11.46
C GLN A 18 -0.92 0.83 -10.50
N ALA A 19 0.37 0.97 -10.78
CA ALA A 19 1.39 0.59 -9.83
C ALA A 19 1.19 1.39 -8.54
N ALA A 20 1.41 0.74 -7.40
CA ALA A 20 1.41 1.42 -6.11
C ALA A 20 2.44 2.56 -6.12
N GLN A 21 2.17 3.61 -5.35
CA GLN A 21 3.13 4.67 -5.11
C GLN A 21 4.40 4.08 -4.47
N ASP A 22 5.53 4.75 -4.63
CA ASP A 22 6.77 4.32 -4.00
C ASP A 22 6.59 4.24 -2.48
N PRO A 23 6.77 3.05 -1.87
CA PRO A 23 6.50 2.87 -0.44
C PRO A 23 7.41 3.71 0.46
N GLU A 24 8.65 3.94 0.07
CA GLU A 24 9.56 4.80 0.83
C GLU A 24 9.07 6.25 0.85
N ALA A 25 8.60 6.76 -0.29
CA ALA A 25 8.06 8.11 -0.38
C ALA A 25 6.79 8.26 0.48
N VAL A 26 5.89 7.29 0.44
CA VAL A 26 4.69 7.28 1.27
C VAL A 26 5.05 7.21 2.75
N PHE A 27 5.99 6.35 3.12
CA PHE A 27 6.47 6.26 4.49
C PHE A 27 7.00 7.60 4.98
N ASN A 28 7.88 8.23 4.22
CA ASN A 28 8.54 9.46 4.62
C ASN A 28 7.57 10.64 4.83
N ARG A 29 6.49 10.70 4.04
CA ARG A 29 5.52 11.80 4.15
C ARG A 29 4.36 11.53 5.10
N SER A 30 4.09 10.29 5.48
CA SER A 30 2.91 9.94 6.28
C SER A 30 3.21 8.97 7.42
N CYS A 31 3.58 7.74 7.11
CA CYS A 31 3.68 6.64 8.07
C CYS A 31 4.83 6.83 9.07
N GLY A 32 5.93 7.42 8.61
CA GLY A 32 7.15 7.60 9.41
C GLY A 32 6.98 8.52 10.61
N MET A 33 5.93 9.33 10.66
CA MET A 33 5.63 10.17 11.81
C MET A 33 5.39 9.34 13.07
N CYS A 34 4.85 8.14 12.95
CA CYS A 34 4.57 7.24 14.07
C CYS A 34 5.38 5.95 14.02
N HIS A 35 5.64 5.42 12.82
CA HIS A 35 6.30 4.14 12.63
C HIS A 35 7.82 4.22 12.51
N ASN A 36 8.42 5.29 13.00
CA ASN A 36 9.87 5.48 13.02
C ASN A 36 10.44 5.57 14.45
N GLY A 37 9.74 4.99 15.43
CA GLY A 37 10.18 4.92 16.80
C GLY A 37 9.68 6.04 17.73
N GLN A 38 8.95 7.03 17.20
CA GLN A 38 8.41 8.12 18.02
C GLN A 38 7.21 7.69 18.86
N LEU A 39 6.42 6.74 18.36
CA LEU A 39 5.26 6.21 19.06
C LEU A 39 5.54 4.79 19.51
N PRO A 40 5.75 4.52 20.82
CA PRO A 40 6.16 3.19 21.30
C PRO A 40 5.16 2.06 21.00
N THR A 41 3.88 2.39 20.84
CA THR A 41 2.84 1.39 20.54
C THR A 41 2.74 1.05 19.05
N ALA A 42 3.34 1.86 18.17
CA ALA A 42 3.37 1.60 16.74
C ALA A 42 4.59 0.73 16.38
N PRO A 43 4.42 -0.34 15.61
CA PRO A 43 5.55 -1.15 15.19
C PRO A 43 6.49 -0.32 14.32
N LYS A 44 7.75 -0.32 14.71
CA LYS A 44 8.77 0.47 14.01
C LYS A 44 9.14 -0.18 12.69
N LYS A 45 9.40 0.65 11.67
CA LYS A 45 9.97 0.19 10.41
C LYS A 45 11.21 -0.66 10.66
N GLY A 46 11.27 -1.82 10.02
CA GLY A 46 12.40 -2.75 10.11
C GLY A 46 12.40 -3.66 11.35
N ASP A 47 11.46 -3.47 12.26
CA ASP A 47 11.33 -4.34 13.45
C ASP A 47 10.49 -5.57 13.10
N ALA A 48 11.14 -6.57 12.50
CA ALA A 48 10.48 -7.79 12.05
C ALA A 48 9.75 -8.51 13.19
N ALA A 49 10.30 -8.50 14.40
CA ALA A 49 9.69 -9.15 15.55
C ALA A 49 8.37 -8.49 15.95
N ALA A 50 8.30 -7.17 15.92
CA ALA A 50 7.07 -6.43 16.23
C ALA A 50 6.02 -6.60 15.11
N TRP A 51 6.44 -6.72 13.88
CA TRP A 51 5.54 -6.89 12.72
C TRP A 51 4.99 -8.30 12.60
N GLN A 52 5.74 -9.32 13.01
CA GLN A 52 5.38 -10.71 12.79
C GLN A 52 3.99 -11.09 13.30
N PRO A 53 3.60 -10.80 14.55
CA PRO A 53 2.25 -11.12 15.02
C PRO A 53 1.16 -10.33 14.30
N ARG A 54 1.49 -9.15 13.78
CA ARG A 54 0.56 -8.34 13.00
C ARG A 54 0.37 -8.92 11.60
N LEU A 55 1.46 -9.27 10.93
CA LEU A 55 1.41 -9.92 9.61
C LEU A 55 0.67 -11.25 9.65
N ALA A 56 0.70 -11.97 10.77
CA ALA A 56 -0.02 -13.21 10.97
C ALA A 56 -1.54 -13.05 10.88
N GLN A 57 -2.07 -11.84 11.08
CA GLN A 57 -3.49 -11.53 10.91
C GLN A 57 -3.91 -11.47 9.43
N GLY A 58 -2.96 -11.41 8.53
CA GLY A 58 -3.19 -11.26 7.09
C GLY A 58 -3.11 -9.81 6.63
N THR A 59 -2.58 -9.61 5.43
CA THR A 59 -2.38 -8.28 4.85
C THR A 59 -3.69 -7.52 4.70
N ASP A 60 -4.78 -8.20 4.29
CA ASP A 60 -6.08 -7.55 4.14
C ASP A 60 -6.60 -6.96 5.45
N THR A 61 -6.37 -7.65 6.57
CA THR A 61 -6.73 -7.13 7.90
C THR A 61 -5.92 -5.88 8.24
N LEU A 62 -4.63 -5.88 7.93
CA LEU A 62 -3.77 -4.71 8.19
C LEU A 62 -4.16 -3.53 7.31
N VAL A 63 -4.48 -3.75 6.05
CA VAL A 63 -4.97 -2.71 5.13
C VAL A 63 -6.28 -2.12 5.64
N LYS A 64 -7.18 -2.96 6.16
CA LYS A 64 -8.42 -2.50 6.77
C LYS A 64 -8.16 -1.62 8.00
N HIS A 65 -7.24 -2.02 8.87
CA HIS A 65 -6.84 -1.21 10.03
C HIS A 65 -6.30 0.15 9.63
N VAL A 66 -5.47 0.22 8.61
CA VAL A 66 -4.97 1.50 8.09
C VAL A 66 -6.11 2.34 7.53
N THR A 67 -6.97 1.74 6.73
CA THR A 67 -8.06 2.46 6.05
C THR A 67 -9.06 3.07 7.05
N GLU A 68 -9.44 2.29 8.04
CA GLU A 68 -10.47 2.68 9.02
C GLU A 68 -9.91 3.36 10.27
N GLY A 69 -8.61 3.23 10.50
CA GLY A 69 -7.98 3.57 11.77
C GLY A 69 -8.00 2.40 12.74
N PHE A 70 -7.05 2.38 13.66
CA PHE A 70 -6.93 1.30 14.64
C PHE A 70 -6.26 1.82 15.92
N ASN A 71 -6.98 1.76 17.05
CA ASN A 71 -6.51 2.33 18.32
C ASN A 71 -6.06 3.80 18.13
N ALA A 72 -4.83 4.14 18.46
CA ALA A 72 -4.28 5.47 18.30
C ALA A 72 -3.92 5.83 16.83
N MET A 73 -3.95 4.84 15.92
CA MET A 73 -3.65 5.08 14.52
C MET A 73 -4.84 5.76 13.84
N PRO A 74 -4.65 6.96 13.27
CA PRO A 74 -5.74 7.63 12.56
C PRO A 74 -6.10 6.90 11.27
N ALA A 75 -7.34 7.12 10.81
CA ALA A 75 -7.81 6.58 9.53
C ALA A 75 -6.87 6.99 8.41
N ARG A 76 -6.58 6.06 7.52
CA ARG A 76 -5.68 6.21 6.37
C ARG A 76 -4.20 6.45 6.72
N GLY A 77 -3.83 6.40 8.01
CA GLY A 77 -2.47 6.65 8.44
C GLY A 77 -1.93 8.00 7.98
N LEU A 78 -2.80 9.02 7.88
CA LEU A 78 -2.51 10.36 7.35
C LEU A 78 -2.17 10.39 5.84
N CYS A 79 -2.26 9.27 5.14
CA CYS A 79 -2.08 9.22 3.69
C CYS A 79 -3.44 9.27 2.98
N MET A 80 -3.95 10.48 2.77
CA MET A 80 -5.30 10.68 2.26
C MET A 80 -5.45 10.36 0.76
N ASP A 81 -4.35 10.36 0.03
CA ASP A 81 -4.29 10.03 -1.40
C ASP A 81 -3.80 8.61 -1.67
N CYS A 82 -3.68 7.79 -0.63
CA CYS A 82 -3.29 6.40 -0.77
C CYS A 82 -4.49 5.50 -1.09
N THR A 83 -4.25 4.50 -1.92
CA THR A 83 -5.18 3.40 -2.19
C THR A 83 -4.84 2.19 -1.33
N ALA A 84 -5.70 1.16 -1.35
CA ALA A 84 -5.43 -0.11 -0.67
C ALA A 84 -4.10 -0.72 -1.13
N GLU A 85 -3.78 -0.62 -2.41
CA GLU A 85 -2.51 -1.12 -2.95
C GLU A 85 -1.31 -0.34 -2.41
N ASP A 86 -1.45 0.96 -2.21
CA ASP A 86 -0.42 1.79 -1.60
C ASP A 86 -0.18 1.37 -0.14
N TYR A 87 -1.23 1.16 0.64
CA TYR A 87 -1.11 0.69 2.02
C TYR A 87 -0.43 -0.66 2.11
N LYS A 88 -0.82 -1.58 1.24
CA LYS A 88 -0.21 -2.91 1.16
C LYS A 88 1.28 -2.83 0.88
N ALA A 89 1.67 -2.02 -0.09
CA ALA A 89 3.07 -1.83 -0.46
C ALA A 89 3.91 -1.25 0.68
N VAL A 90 3.38 -0.26 1.40
CA VAL A 90 4.07 0.37 2.53
C VAL A 90 4.19 -0.60 3.71
N ILE A 91 3.14 -1.34 4.03
CA ILE A 91 3.17 -2.35 5.09
C ILE A 91 4.25 -3.41 4.79
N ASP A 92 4.27 -3.90 3.57
CA ASP A 92 5.26 -4.89 3.14
C ASP A 92 6.69 -4.32 3.24
N TRP A 93 6.88 -3.09 2.85
CA TRP A 93 8.18 -2.41 2.92
C TRP A 93 8.61 -2.11 4.36
N MET A 94 7.70 -1.64 5.23
CA MET A 94 8.00 -1.32 6.62
C MET A 94 8.32 -2.55 7.46
N SER A 95 7.68 -3.67 7.15
CA SER A 95 7.71 -4.88 7.97
C SER A 95 8.95 -5.75 7.74
N LYS A 96 9.79 -5.38 6.81
CA LYS A 96 11.03 -6.12 6.48
C LYS A 96 12.25 -5.64 7.21
#